data_0ec508a1cd6c677bde4cc5728ddedfb4
#
_entry.id   0ec508a1cd6c677bde4cc5728ddedfb4
#
_cell.length_a   1.000
_cell.length_b   1.000
_cell.length_c   1.000
_cell.angle_alpha   90.00
_cell.angle_beta   90.00
_cell.angle_gamma   90.00
#
_symmetry.space_group_name_H-M   'P 1'
#
loop_
_entity.id
_entity.type
_entity.pdbx_description
1 polymer ?
#
loop_
_entity_poly.entity_id
_entity_poly.type
_entity_poly.pdbx_seq_one_letter_code
_entity_poly.pdbx_strand_id
1 'polypeptide(L)'
;YPGDFIVEYIAQTRGWFYTLHVLATALFDRPAFSTCVSHGIVLGDDGAKLSKSLRNFPDPMHVFDTYGADAMRWYLMSSPILRGGDFAVTEQGIRDTVRQVILPLWNSWYFLSLYANAAGATGSTRTDSSNVLDRYVLSKLRKIGRAHV
;
A
#
# COMPACT_ATOMS: atom_id res chain seq x y z
N TYR A 1 8.11 17.01 20.14
CA TYR A 1 6.88 16.72 20.84
C TYR A 1 5.80 17.75 20.51
N PRO A 2 4.61 17.31 20.11
CA PRO A 2 4.13 15.93 19.94
C PRO A 2 4.78 15.20 18.78
N GLY A 3 4.54 13.86 18.67
CA GLY A 3 4.88 13.11 17.46
C GLY A 3 4.00 13.53 16.28
N ASP A 4 4.54 13.58 15.05
CA ASP A 4 3.76 14.04 13.89
C ASP A 4 2.77 12.99 13.40
N PHE A 5 3.18 11.71 13.43
CA PHE A 5 2.41 10.60 12.88
C PHE A 5 2.67 9.29 13.61
N ILE A 6 1.59 8.57 13.94
CA ILE A 6 1.67 7.21 14.45
C ILE A 6 0.66 6.32 13.74
N VAL A 7 1.01 5.03 13.58
CA VAL A 7 0.16 4.01 12.96
C VAL A 7 0.33 2.67 13.64
N GLU A 8 -0.78 2.04 13.98
CA GLU A 8 -0.84 0.69 14.54
C GLU A 8 -2.23 0.07 14.32
N TYR A 9 -2.36 -1.23 14.60
CA TYR A 9 -3.66 -1.88 14.57
C TYR A 9 -4.54 -1.46 15.74
N ILE A 10 -5.84 -1.61 15.59
CA ILE A 10 -6.89 -1.07 16.47
C ILE A 10 -6.69 -1.37 17.97
N ALA A 11 -6.07 -2.49 18.34
CA ALA A 11 -5.88 -2.83 19.76
C ALA A 11 -4.94 -1.86 20.49
N GLN A 12 -4.07 -1.14 19.78
CA GLN A 12 -3.16 -0.17 20.40
C GLN A 12 -3.86 1.11 20.85
N THR A 13 -5.10 1.32 20.46
CA THR A 13 -5.96 2.39 21.03
C THR A 13 -6.23 2.19 22.53
N ARG A 14 -6.10 0.95 23.03
CA ARG A 14 -6.12 0.60 24.45
C ARG A 14 -4.77 0.10 24.97
N GLY A 15 -3.71 0.28 24.20
CA GLY A 15 -2.33 -0.05 24.53
C GLY A 15 -1.47 1.19 24.68
N TRP A 16 -0.34 1.22 23.97
CA TRP A 16 0.62 2.32 24.11
C TRP A 16 0.09 3.67 23.62
N PHE A 17 -0.85 3.72 22.69
CA PHE A 17 -1.49 4.98 22.27
C PHE A 17 -2.17 5.64 23.46
N TYR A 18 -3.00 4.86 24.17
CA TYR A 18 -3.71 5.35 25.36
C TYR A 18 -2.74 5.80 26.44
N THR A 19 -1.79 4.93 26.80
CA THR A 19 -0.82 5.22 27.88
C THR A 19 -0.02 6.49 27.60
N LEU A 20 0.50 6.63 26.38
CA LEU A 20 1.27 7.80 26.00
C LEU A 20 0.41 9.07 25.98
N HIS A 21 -0.82 8.98 25.52
CA HIS A 21 -1.75 10.10 25.48
C HIS A 21 -2.13 10.58 26.89
N VAL A 22 -2.39 9.68 27.82
CA VAL A 22 -2.68 10.01 29.23
C VAL A 22 -1.49 10.72 29.87
N LEU A 23 -0.28 10.21 29.70
CA LEU A 23 0.94 10.85 30.22
C LEU A 23 1.16 12.23 29.61
N ALA A 24 0.97 12.36 28.32
CA ALA A 24 1.14 13.62 27.60
C ALA A 24 0.13 14.68 28.08
N THR A 25 -1.13 14.29 28.24
CA THR A 25 -2.18 15.19 28.75
C THR A 25 -1.88 15.61 30.19
N ALA A 26 -1.49 14.68 31.06
CA ALA A 26 -1.19 14.97 32.43
C ALA A 26 0.03 15.88 32.64
N LEU A 27 1.07 15.74 31.82
CA LEU A 27 2.34 16.46 31.98
C LEU A 27 2.39 17.75 31.16
N PHE A 28 1.71 17.82 30.03
CA PHE A 28 1.89 18.89 29.04
C PHE A 28 0.57 19.51 28.56
N ASP A 29 -0.57 19.04 29.05
CA ASP A 29 -1.92 19.50 28.70
C ASP A 29 -2.16 19.52 27.16
N ARG A 30 -1.65 18.51 26.45
CA ARG A 30 -1.81 18.38 25.00
C ARG A 30 -1.61 16.96 24.52
N PRO A 31 -2.07 16.64 23.27
CA PRO A 31 -1.92 15.30 22.69
C PRO A 31 -0.46 14.87 22.57
N ALA A 32 -0.23 13.55 22.65
CA ALA A 32 1.10 12.95 22.43
C ALA A 32 1.52 12.97 20.95
N PHE A 33 0.55 13.04 20.03
CA PHE A 33 0.76 12.96 18.58
C PHE A 33 -0.30 13.75 17.83
N SER A 34 0.07 14.29 16.66
CA SER A 34 -0.79 15.13 15.82
C SER A 34 -1.69 14.27 14.92
N THR A 35 -1.18 13.19 14.36
CA THR A 35 -1.92 12.27 13.50
C THR A 35 -1.82 10.84 14.04
N CYS A 36 -2.97 10.21 14.19
CA CYS A 36 -3.07 8.81 14.62
C CYS A 36 -3.88 8.01 13.62
N VAL A 37 -3.27 6.99 13.03
CA VAL A 37 -3.95 6.03 12.15
C VAL A 37 -4.08 4.70 12.86
N SER A 38 -5.31 4.20 12.94
CA SER A 38 -5.62 2.89 13.49
C SER A 38 -6.15 2.00 12.38
N HIS A 39 -5.37 0.98 12.01
CA HIS A 39 -5.76 0.03 10.97
C HIS A 39 -6.42 -1.22 11.54
N GLY A 40 -7.06 -2.02 10.65
CA GLY A 40 -7.69 -3.30 11.01
C GLY A 40 -6.68 -4.39 11.38
N ILE A 41 -7.18 -5.56 11.72
CA ILE A 41 -6.36 -6.71 12.13
C ILE A 41 -5.89 -7.46 10.90
N VAL A 42 -4.61 -7.79 10.84
CA VAL A 42 -4.07 -8.73 9.85
C VAL A 42 -4.31 -10.16 10.35
N LEU A 43 -4.97 -10.94 9.50
CA LEU A 43 -5.33 -12.33 9.75
C LEU A 43 -4.46 -13.28 8.91
N GLY A 44 -4.31 -14.50 9.36
CA GLY A 44 -3.71 -15.58 8.57
C GLY A 44 -4.69 -16.17 7.55
N ASP A 45 -4.22 -17.12 6.78
CA ASP A 45 -5.02 -17.86 5.77
C ASP A 45 -6.23 -18.57 6.39
N ASP A 46 -6.13 -18.94 7.67
CA ASP A 46 -7.16 -19.57 8.47
C ASP A 46 -8.22 -18.58 9.02
N GLY A 47 -8.07 -17.29 8.72
CA GLY A 47 -8.91 -16.23 9.25
C GLY A 47 -8.67 -15.91 10.74
N ALA A 48 -7.71 -16.58 11.39
CA ALA A 48 -7.34 -16.28 12.77
C ALA A 48 -6.30 -15.14 12.82
N LYS A 49 -6.23 -14.47 13.97
CA LYS A 49 -5.19 -13.46 14.19
C LYS A 49 -3.80 -14.07 14.02
N LEU A 50 -2.89 -13.33 13.37
CA LEU A 50 -1.51 -13.75 13.19
C LEU A 50 -0.86 -14.11 14.52
N SER A 51 -0.23 -15.27 14.58
CA SER A 51 0.45 -15.79 15.75
C SER A 51 1.80 -16.39 15.39
N LYS A 52 2.85 -15.95 16.09
CA LYS A 52 4.20 -16.51 15.93
C LYS A 52 4.25 -18.01 16.30
N SER A 53 3.45 -18.44 17.27
CA SER A 53 3.38 -19.84 17.67
C SER A 53 2.66 -20.73 16.66
N LEU A 54 1.62 -20.20 16.01
CA LEU A 54 0.87 -20.90 14.97
C LEU A 54 1.52 -20.85 13.59
N ARG A 55 2.40 -19.87 13.36
CA ARG A 55 3.05 -19.61 12.06
C ARG A 55 2.04 -19.54 10.90
N ASN A 56 0.86 -18.96 11.17
CA ASN A 56 -0.25 -18.88 10.24
C ASN A 56 -0.17 -17.67 9.30
N PHE A 57 1.04 -17.30 8.90
CA PHE A 57 1.29 -16.22 7.95
C PHE A 57 2.49 -16.58 7.05
N PRO A 58 2.52 -16.10 5.81
CA PRO A 58 3.68 -16.26 4.93
C PRO A 58 4.92 -15.62 5.57
N ASP A 59 6.07 -16.28 5.47
CA ASP A 59 7.34 -15.69 5.90
C ASP A 59 7.62 -14.44 5.04
N PRO A 60 7.76 -13.25 5.63
CA PRO A 60 7.98 -12.01 4.88
C PRO A 60 9.24 -12.06 4.00
N MET A 61 10.32 -12.70 4.46
CA MET A 61 11.55 -12.81 3.67
C MET A 61 11.34 -13.71 2.46
N HIS A 62 10.67 -14.86 2.64
CA HIS A 62 10.29 -15.72 1.53
C HIS A 62 9.41 -14.99 0.49
N VAL A 63 8.43 -14.19 0.96
CA VAL A 63 7.57 -13.38 0.09
C VAL A 63 8.38 -12.34 -0.68
N PHE A 64 9.31 -11.65 -0.03
CA PHE A 64 10.14 -10.63 -0.68
C PHE A 64 11.08 -11.24 -1.72
N ASP A 65 11.65 -12.39 -1.44
CA ASP A 65 12.55 -13.10 -2.36
C ASP A 65 11.79 -13.69 -3.56
N THR A 66 10.55 -14.13 -3.34
CA THR A 66 9.74 -14.82 -4.38
C THR A 66 8.93 -13.85 -5.24
N TYR A 67 8.29 -12.86 -4.64
CA TYR A 67 7.31 -11.97 -5.29
C TYR A 67 7.74 -10.52 -5.35
N GLY A 68 8.77 -10.14 -4.60
CA GLY A 68 9.21 -8.77 -4.46
C GLY A 68 8.43 -7.98 -3.38
N ALA A 69 9.12 -7.04 -2.74
CA ALA A 69 8.52 -6.21 -1.69
C ALA A 69 7.36 -5.35 -2.20
N ASP A 70 7.39 -4.90 -3.44
CA ASP A 70 6.33 -4.04 -4.01
C ASP A 70 5.00 -4.79 -4.20
N ALA A 71 5.04 -6.10 -4.47
CA ALA A 71 3.84 -6.92 -4.52
C ALA A 71 3.14 -6.97 -3.14
N MET A 72 3.90 -7.20 -2.07
CA MET A 72 3.38 -7.20 -0.71
C MET A 72 2.85 -5.82 -0.30
N ARG A 73 3.61 -4.76 -0.60
CA ARG A 73 3.17 -3.38 -0.32
C ARG A 73 1.88 -3.02 -1.04
N TRP A 74 1.79 -3.33 -2.33
CA TRP A 74 0.56 -3.08 -3.10
C TRP A 74 -0.62 -3.86 -2.53
N TYR A 75 -0.42 -5.15 -2.23
CA TYR A 75 -1.46 -6.01 -1.67
C TYR A 75 -2.03 -5.44 -0.36
N LEU A 76 -1.17 -5.01 0.56
CA LEU A 76 -1.57 -4.38 1.82
C LEU A 76 -2.23 -3.02 1.61
N MET A 77 -1.64 -2.15 0.79
CA MET A 77 -2.12 -0.79 0.57
C MET A 77 -3.44 -0.72 -0.21
N SER A 78 -3.76 -1.74 -1.00
CA SER A 78 -5.04 -1.86 -1.71
C SER A 78 -6.14 -2.57 -0.91
N SER A 79 -5.82 -3.08 0.27
CA SER A 79 -6.71 -3.89 1.10
C SER A 79 -7.63 -3.05 2.00
N PRO A 80 -8.69 -3.65 2.57
CA PRO A 80 -9.56 -3.00 3.54
C PRO A 80 -8.87 -2.57 4.84
N ILE A 81 -7.67 -3.08 5.11
CA ILE A 81 -6.94 -2.82 6.36
C ILE A 81 -6.73 -1.32 6.63
N LEU A 82 -6.47 -0.54 5.59
CA LEU A 82 -6.26 0.91 5.70
C LEU A 82 -7.53 1.69 6.04
N ARG A 83 -8.69 1.04 5.90
CA ARG A 83 -10.00 1.61 6.25
C ARG A 83 -10.56 1.03 7.55
N GLY A 84 -9.70 0.40 8.36
CA GLY A 84 -10.08 -0.22 9.62
C GLY A 84 -10.74 -1.59 9.50
N GLY A 85 -10.85 -2.16 8.30
CA GLY A 85 -11.33 -3.54 8.09
C GLY A 85 -10.25 -4.58 8.34
N ASP A 86 -10.65 -5.76 8.78
CA ASP A 86 -9.75 -6.90 8.92
C ASP A 86 -9.39 -7.48 7.55
N PHE A 87 -8.21 -8.08 7.44
CA PHE A 87 -7.71 -8.57 6.16
C PHE A 87 -6.80 -9.79 6.33
N ALA A 88 -7.16 -10.88 5.67
CA ALA A 88 -6.34 -12.09 5.62
C ALA A 88 -5.21 -11.93 4.59
N VAL A 89 -3.97 -12.08 5.03
CA VAL A 89 -2.80 -12.04 4.15
C VAL A 89 -2.51 -13.44 3.66
N THR A 90 -2.73 -13.65 2.36
CA THR A 90 -2.53 -14.94 1.69
C THR A 90 -1.45 -14.83 0.63
N GLU A 91 -0.66 -15.89 0.46
CA GLU A 91 0.35 -15.94 -0.59
C GLU A 91 -0.28 -15.88 -1.99
N GLN A 92 -1.47 -16.46 -2.15
CA GLN A 92 -2.22 -16.40 -3.40
C GLN A 92 -2.61 -14.95 -3.77
N GLY A 93 -3.06 -14.15 -2.80
CA GLY A 93 -3.40 -12.75 -3.04
C GLY A 93 -2.19 -11.91 -3.43
N ILE A 94 -1.02 -12.17 -2.85
CA ILE A 94 0.24 -11.54 -3.24
C ILE A 94 0.64 -11.93 -4.67
N ARG A 95 0.53 -13.20 -5.02
CA ARG A 95 0.78 -13.71 -6.38
C ARG A 95 -0.16 -13.09 -7.42
N ASP A 96 -1.43 -12.94 -7.07
CA ASP A 96 -2.42 -12.28 -7.93
C ASP A 96 -2.11 -10.81 -8.13
N THR A 97 -1.58 -10.12 -7.13
CA THR A 97 -1.10 -8.74 -7.25
C THR A 97 0.05 -8.63 -8.27
N VAL A 98 1.02 -9.54 -8.23
CA VAL A 98 2.10 -9.57 -9.24
C VAL A 98 1.51 -9.68 -10.63
N ARG A 99 0.59 -10.64 -10.83
CA ARG A 99 -0.01 -10.92 -12.14
C ARG A 99 -0.89 -9.79 -12.65
N GLN A 100 -1.69 -9.18 -11.78
CA GLN A 100 -2.70 -8.19 -12.18
C GLN A 100 -2.20 -6.76 -12.21
N VAL A 101 -1.13 -6.45 -11.49
CA VAL A 101 -0.63 -5.08 -11.33
C VAL A 101 0.83 -4.95 -11.76
N ILE A 102 1.72 -5.70 -11.12
CA ILE A 102 3.16 -5.49 -11.32
C ILE A 102 3.59 -5.88 -12.73
N LEU A 103 3.18 -7.06 -13.21
CA LEU A 103 3.51 -7.52 -14.55
C LEU A 103 2.94 -6.65 -15.67
N PRO A 104 1.66 -6.22 -15.66
CA PRO A 104 1.14 -5.30 -16.64
C PRO A 104 1.89 -3.97 -16.69
N LEU A 105 2.25 -3.41 -15.53
CA LEU A 105 3.04 -2.18 -15.44
C LEU A 105 4.43 -2.38 -16.07
N TRP A 106 5.13 -3.45 -15.66
CA TRP A 106 6.43 -3.82 -16.21
C TRP A 106 6.38 -4.06 -17.72
N ASN A 107 5.41 -4.82 -18.19
CA ASN A 107 5.25 -5.14 -19.62
C ASN A 107 4.96 -3.89 -20.45
N SER A 108 4.18 -2.93 -19.92
CA SER A 108 3.93 -1.67 -20.59
C SER A 108 5.21 -0.85 -20.75
N TRP A 109 6.01 -0.75 -19.70
CA TRP A 109 7.31 -0.08 -19.75
C TRP A 109 8.29 -0.81 -20.67
N TYR A 110 8.37 -2.13 -20.58
CA TYR A 110 9.24 -2.96 -21.43
C TYR A 110 8.89 -2.79 -22.92
N PHE A 111 7.61 -2.88 -23.25
CA PHE A 111 7.11 -2.67 -24.61
C PHE A 111 7.50 -1.29 -25.15
N LEU A 112 7.23 -0.24 -24.39
CA LEU A 112 7.63 1.12 -24.76
C LEU A 112 9.14 1.22 -25.00
N SER A 113 9.94 0.71 -24.08
CA SER A 113 11.41 0.76 -24.15
C SER A 113 11.95 0.00 -25.37
N LEU A 114 11.39 -1.19 -25.64
CA LEU A 114 11.79 -2.00 -26.79
C LEU A 114 11.59 -1.26 -28.11
N TYR A 115 10.40 -0.70 -28.33
CA TYR A 115 10.07 -0.02 -29.59
C TYR A 115 10.71 1.35 -29.69
N ALA A 116 10.83 2.10 -28.62
CA ALA A 116 11.52 3.38 -28.63
C ALA A 116 13.00 3.22 -28.97
N ASN A 117 13.67 2.22 -28.38
CA ASN A 117 15.07 1.92 -28.69
C ASN A 117 15.24 1.47 -30.16
N ALA A 118 14.37 0.60 -30.65
CA ALA A 118 14.42 0.14 -32.03
C ALA A 118 14.22 1.28 -33.05
N ALA A 119 13.38 2.26 -32.70
CA ALA A 119 13.12 3.43 -33.53
C ALA A 119 14.12 4.60 -33.35
N GLY A 120 15.06 4.49 -32.38
CA GLY A 120 15.94 5.60 -32.01
C GLY A 120 15.16 6.80 -31.43
N ALA A 121 13.95 6.59 -30.93
CA ALA A 121 13.06 7.65 -30.48
C ALA A 121 13.28 7.99 -29.00
N THR A 122 13.28 9.27 -28.69
CA THR A 122 13.29 9.77 -27.31
C THR A 122 11.88 10.22 -26.93
N GLY A 123 11.36 9.69 -25.84
CA GLY A 123 10.05 10.08 -25.34
C GLY A 123 10.04 11.48 -24.73
N SER A 124 8.94 12.20 -24.91
CA SER A 124 8.67 13.46 -24.22
C SER A 124 7.27 13.43 -23.60
N THR A 125 7.10 14.13 -22.47
CA THR A 125 5.78 14.25 -21.85
C THR A 125 4.89 15.18 -22.69
N ARG A 126 3.75 14.67 -23.15
CA ARG A 126 2.75 15.43 -23.92
C ARG A 126 1.36 15.26 -23.30
N THR A 127 0.59 16.34 -23.32
CA THR A 127 -0.82 16.32 -22.85
C THR A 127 -1.79 16.82 -23.93
N ASP A 128 -1.27 17.15 -25.11
CA ASP A 128 -1.96 17.83 -26.21
C ASP A 128 -2.27 16.89 -27.40
N SER A 129 -2.23 15.58 -27.20
CA SER A 129 -2.51 14.61 -28.27
C SER A 129 -3.95 14.77 -28.80
N SER A 130 -4.09 14.76 -30.15
CA SER A 130 -5.38 14.68 -30.81
C SER A 130 -5.97 13.26 -30.86
N ASN A 131 -5.16 12.24 -30.54
CA ASN A 131 -5.60 10.85 -30.53
C ASN A 131 -6.60 10.59 -29.36
N VAL A 132 -7.73 9.98 -29.68
CA VAL A 132 -8.81 9.72 -28.71
C VAL A 132 -8.35 8.81 -27.57
N LEU A 133 -7.53 7.78 -27.87
CA LEU A 133 -7.01 6.85 -26.87
C LEU A 133 -6.07 7.54 -25.89
N ASP A 134 -5.15 8.37 -26.39
CA ASP A 134 -4.23 9.13 -25.53
C ASP A 134 -4.99 10.06 -24.58
N ARG A 135 -5.98 10.79 -25.13
CA ARG A 135 -6.85 11.68 -24.33
C ARG A 135 -7.62 10.91 -23.26
N TYR A 136 -8.12 9.72 -23.61
CA TYR A 136 -8.80 8.84 -22.65
C TYR A 136 -7.86 8.42 -21.51
N VAL A 137 -6.66 7.92 -21.82
CA VAL A 137 -5.67 7.47 -20.82
C VAL A 137 -5.26 8.64 -19.92
N LEU A 138 -4.93 9.80 -20.49
CA LEU A 138 -4.58 11.00 -19.73
C LEU A 138 -5.72 11.47 -18.81
N SER A 139 -6.98 11.38 -19.29
CA SER A 139 -8.15 11.68 -18.45
C SER A 139 -8.29 10.72 -17.27
N LYS A 140 -8.03 9.41 -17.47
CA LYS A 140 -8.05 8.42 -16.41
C LYS A 140 -6.95 8.66 -15.37
N LEU A 141 -5.73 8.94 -15.82
CA LEU A 141 -4.60 9.26 -14.94
C LEU A 141 -4.89 10.49 -14.07
N ARG A 142 -5.48 11.55 -14.64
CA ARG A 142 -5.90 12.73 -13.86
C ARG A 142 -6.94 12.41 -12.78
N LYS A 143 -7.87 11.49 -13.06
CA LYS A 143 -8.86 11.07 -12.07
C LYS A 143 -8.21 10.33 -10.90
N ILE A 144 -7.24 9.45 -11.17
CA ILE A 144 -6.49 8.74 -10.13
C ILE A 144 -5.77 9.74 -9.21
N GLY A 145 -5.07 10.73 -9.77
CA GLY A 145 -4.37 11.74 -8.98
C GLY A 145 -5.27 12.67 -8.17
N ARG A 146 -6.52 12.90 -8.60
CA ARG A 146 -7.48 13.75 -7.87
C ARG A 146 -8.27 13.02 -6.78
N ALA A 147 -8.33 11.70 -6.82
CA ALA A 147 -9.07 10.92 -5.83
C ALA A 147 -8.38 10.85 -4.46
N HIS A 148 -7.17 11.38 -4.34
CA HIS A 148 -6.34 11.34 -3.14
C HIS A 148 -5.91 12.73 -2.63
N VAL A 149 -6.59 13.78 -3.07
CA VAL A 149 -6.39 15.15 -2.56
C VAL A 149 -7.62 15.60 -1.78
#